data_67fc59e9bda494a017e6a2f182d8b528
#
_entry.id   67fc59e9bda494a017e6a2f182d8b528
#
_cell.length_a   1.000
_cell.length_b   1.000
_cell.length_c   1.000
_cell.angle_alpha   90.00
_cell.angle_beta   90.00
_cell.angle_gamma   90.00
#
_symmetry.space_group_name_H-M   'P 1'
#
loop_
_entity.id
_entity.type
_entity.pdbx_description
1 polymer ?
#
loop_
_entity_poly.entity_id
_entity_poly.type
_entity_poly.pdbx_seq_one_letter_code
_entity_poly.pdbx_strand_id
1 'polypeptide(L)'
;TMMAAVRFAARYHAHECAIVSDNQRIDYQDFYAFAKKLSYVLYHEYQLRSGQHVALFCRNHFVSALLLPALSRLGVNVKLLNTDLSNEQLLQLMSRPFALFIYDKELLQVENIDISCPQVSCESLLETIKEQSLTDNVVLPYITRGGNISVMTGGSSGNYKEAARQTGIVQFLPPFFSLLRDLHIDSYRSVLIGLPFYHGFGLATLIISLVMGKKICLLRHFNAEKVLKIVATERVEVMPMVPAMLARLW
;
A
#
# COMPACT_ATOMS: atom_id res chain seq x y z
N THR A 1 -5.92 -9.29 10.10
CA THR A 1 -5.96 -8.08 9.24
C THR A 1 -4.59 -7.42 9.23
N MET A 2 -4.29 -6.70 8.17
CA MET A 2 -3.03 -5.94 8.07
C MET A 2 -2.90 -4.89 9.20
N MET A 3 -4.01 -4.28 9.61
CA MET A 3 -4.01 -3.38 10.79
C MET A 3 -3.57 -4.09 12.08
N ALA A 4 -3.93 -5.37 12.26
CA ALA A 4 -3.49 -6.13 13.44
C ALA A 4 -1.95 -6.35 13.43
N ALA A 5 -1.37 -6.60 12.26
CA ALA A 5 0.08 -6.69 12.11
C ALA A 5 0.78 -5.37 12.44
N VAL A 6 0.26 -4.25 11.94
CA VAL A 6 0.79 -2.91 12.25
C VAL A 6 0.66 -2.59 13.74
N ARG A 7 -0.46 -2.95 14.39
CA ARG A 7 -0.64 -2.81 15.83
C ARG A 7 0.37 -3.64 16.63
N PHE A 8 0.64 -4.87 16.17
CA PHE A 8 1.64 -5.72 16.78
C PHE A 8 3.03 -5.09 16.67
N ALA A 9 3.42 -4.64 15.47
CA ALA A 9 4.69 -3.95 15.28
C ALA A 9 4.81 -2.69 16.15
N ALA A 10 3.75 -1.86 16.22
CA ALA A 10 3.70 -0.68 17.08
C ALA A 10 3.83 -1.01 18.57
N ARG A 11 3.42 -2.19 19.02
CA ARG A 11 3.58 -2.63 20.42
C ARG A 11 5.01 -3.03 20.74
N TYR A 12 5.72 -3.66 19.83
CA TYR A 12 7.06 -4.24 20.10
C TYR A 12 8.20 -3.39 19.55
N HIS A 13 7.92 -2.50 18.59
CA HIS A 13 8.86 -1.66 17.87
C HIS A 13 8.43 -0.18 17.87
N ALA A 14 7.70 0.27 18.90
CA ALA A 14 7.03 1.58 18.95
C ALA A 14 7.86 2.74 18.38
N HIS A 15 9.09 2.89 18.87
CA HIS A 15 9.99 3.99 18.55
C HIS A 15 11.00 3.67 17.44
N GLU A 16 10.89 2.48 16.84
CA GLU A 16 11.69 2.13 15.67
C GLU A 16 11.07 2.75 14.41
N CYS A 17 11.93 3.20 13.49
CA CYS A 17 11.47 3.79 12.24
C CYS A 17 10.69 2.76 11.42
N ALA A 18 9.44 3.07 11.11
CA ALA A 18 8.58 2.22 10.28
C ALA A 18 8.73 2.56 8.80
N ILE A 19 8.51 3.82 8.43
CA ILE A 19 8.49 4.27 7.04
C ILE A 19 9.43 5.47 6.84
N VAL A 20 10.21 5.38 5.77
CA VAL A 20 10.94 6.50 5.17
C VAL A 20 10.41 6.65 3.74
N SER A 21 9.80 7.79 3.43
CA SER A 21 9.24 8.07 2.11
C SER A 21 9.40 9.55 1.79
N ASP A 22 10.03 9.86 0.68
CA ASP A 22 10.38 11.24 0.30
C ASP A 22 11.07 11.97 1.48
N ASN A 23 10.45 13.04 2.02
CA ASN A 23 10.96 13.79 3.15
C ASN A 23 10.29 13.42 4.49
N GLN A 24 9.55 12.30 4.53
CA GLN A 24 8.84 11.86 5.71
C GLN A 24 9.53 10.67 6.35
N ARG A 25 9.67 10.75 7.67
CA ARG A 25 10.15 9.65 8.50
C ARG A 25 9.19 9.51 9.67
N ILE A 26 8.73 8.28 9.93
CA ILE A 26 7.75 8.01 10.96
C ILE A 26 8.10 6.70 11.67
N ASP A 27 7.88 6.64 12.97
CA ASP A 27 8.00 5.41 13.74
C ASP A 27 6.73 4.54 13.68
N TYR A 28 6.78 3.33 14.24
CA TYR A 28 5.66 2.40 14.23
C TYR A 28 4.48 2.86 15.07
N GLN A 29 4.71 3.58 16.15
CA GLN A 29 3.65 4.13 17.01
C GLN A 29 2.82 5.15 16.23
N ASP A 30 3.49 6.10 15.61
CA ASP A 30 2.83 7.13 14.80
C ASP A 30 2.21 6.55 13.53
N PHE A 31 2.88 5.61 12.86
CA PHE A 31 2.33 4.92 11.70
C PHE A 31 1.00 4.23 12.04
N TYR A 32 0.94 3.54 13.18
CA TYR A 32 -0.29 2.93 13.66
C TYR A 32 -1.37 3.97 14.00
N ALA A 33 -0.99 5.08 14.65
CA ALA A 33 -1.90 6.17 15.00
C ALA A 33 -2.50 6.80 13.73
N PHE A 34 -1.68 7.10 12.71
CA PHE A 34 -2.15 7.62 11.43
C PHE A 34 -3.04 6.62 10.68
N ALA A 35 -2.69 5.34 10.68
CA ALA A 35 -3.54 4.32 10.07
C ALA A 35 -4.91 4.19 10.74
N LYS A 36 -4.99 4.37 12.08
CA LYS A 36 -6.26 4.45 12.81
C LYS A 36 -7.08 5.67 12.40
N LYS A 37 -6.44 6.85 12.36
CA LYS A 37 -7.10 8.09 11.92
C LYS A 37 -7.67 7.93 10.51
N LEU A 38 -6.87 7.39 9.59
CA LEU A 38 -7.30 7.16 8.22
C LEU A 38 -8.49 6.19 8.15
N SER A 39 -8.50 5.12 8.95
CA SER A 39 -9.66 4.23 9.04
C SER A 39 -10.91 4.98 9.49
N TYR A 40 -10.78 5.89 10.43
CA TYR A 40 -11.90 6.70 10.93
C TYR A 40 -12.44 7.63 9.84
N VAL A 41 -11.58 8.37 9.17
CA VAL A 41 -11.95 9.26 8.04
C VAL A 41 -12.68 8.48 6.96
N LEU A 42 -12.10 7.35 6.53
CA LEU A 42 -12.68 6.51 5.49
C LEU A 42 -14.05 5.94 5.89
N TYR A 43 -14.24 5.61 7.17
CA TYR A 43 -15.51 5.10 7.68
C TYR A 43 -16.58 6.19 7.82
N HIS A 44 -16.24 7.36 8.38
CA HIS A 44 -17.22 8.41 8.71
C HIS A 44 -17.46 9.39 7.57
N GLU A 45 -16.43 9.84 6.87
CA GLU A 45 -16.58 10.84 5.82
C GLU A 45 -16.90 10.19 4.45
N TYR A 46 -16.24 9.07 4.13
CA TYR A 46 -16.46 8.36 2.86
C TYR A 46 -17.45 7.20 2.98
N GLN A 47 -18.04 6.99 4.16
CA GLN A 47 -19.06 5.98 4.43
C GLN A 47 -18.66 4.56 4.01
N LEU A 48 -17.37 4.24 4.06
CA LEU A 48 -16.89 2.90 3.69
C LEU A 48 -17.35 1.85 4.71
N ARG A 49 -17.84 0.73 4.19
CA ARG A 49 -18.35 -0.42 4.97
C ARG A 49 -17.73 -1.72 4.49
N SER A 50 -17.71 -2.70 5.37
CA SER A 50 -17.18 -4.05 5.08
C SER A 50 -17.84 -4.66 3.83
N GLY A 51 -17.02 -5.29 2.99
CA GLY A 51 -17.44 -5.93 1.74
C GLY A 51 -17.49 -5.01 0.52
N GLN A 52 -17.51 -3.69 0.71
CA GLN A 52 -17.45 -2.75 -0.42
C GLN A 52 -16.11 -2.83 -1.15
N HIS A 53 -16.08 -2.38 -2.40
CA HIS A 53 -14.90 -2.37 -3.24
C HIS A 53 -14.31 -0.96 -3.34
N VAL A 54 -13.00 -0.86 -3.15
CA VAL A 54 -12.22 0.38 -3.27
C VAL A 54 -11.13 0.18 -4.30
N ALA A 55 -10.96 1.13 -5.23
CA ALA A 55 -9.87 1.14 -6.18
C ALA A 55 -8.77 2.08 -5.70
N LEU A 56 -7.50 1.62 -5.72
CA LEU A 56 -6.31 2.42 -5.42
C LEU A 56 -5.46 2.59 -6.68
N PHE A 57 -5.28 3.83 -7.11
CA PHE A 57 -4.43 4.22 -8.23
C PHE A 57 -3.30 5.11 -7.71
N CYS A 58 -2.35 4.48 -7.01
CA CYS A 58 -1.34 5.17 -6.23
C CYS A 58 0.04 4.54 -6.44
N ARG A 59 1.07 5.36 -6.40
CA ARG A 59 2.47 4.92 -6.34
C ARG A 59 2.87 4.52 -4.91
N ASN A 60 4.10 4.03 -4.75
CA ASN A 60 4.63 3.69 -3.42
C ASN A 60 5.03 4.97 -2.67
N HIS A 61 4.26 5.34 -1.69
CA HIS A 61 4.57 6.44 -0.77
C HIS A 61 3.89 6.25 0.58
N PHE A 62 4.12 7.18 1.49
CA PHE A 62 3.62 7.11 2.86
C PHE A 62 2.10 6.86 2.95
N VAL A 63 1.29 7.63 2.22
CA VAL A 63 -0.19 7.49 2.30
C VAL A 63 -0.66 6.18 1.71
N SER A 64 -0.09 5.72 0.59
CA SER A 64 -0.46 4.42 0.01
C SER A 64 -0.11 3.26 0.95
N ALA A 65 0.98 3.36 1.70
CA ALA A 65 1.32 2.37 2.73
C ALA A 65 0.35 2.41 3.93
N LEU A 66 -0.17 3.59 4.31
CA LEU A 66 -1.19 3.75 5.36
C LEU A 66 -2.56 3.23 4.93
N LEU A 67 -2.94 3.42 3.66
CA LEU A 67 -4.24 3.02 3.13
C LEU A 67 -4.49 1.51 3.28
N LEU A 68 -3.48 0.70 3.07
CA LEU A 68 -3.63 -0.76 3.11
C LEU A 68 -4.06 -1.29 4.49
N PRO A 69 -3.39 -0.98 5.61
CA PRO A 69 -3.87 -1.35 6.93
C PRO A 69 -5.19 -0.67 7.30
N ALA A 70 -5.40 0.59 6.90
CA ALA A 70 -6.63 1.33 7.19
C ALA A 70 -7.86 0.68 6.53
N LEU A 71 -7.79 0.37 5.25
CA LEU A 71 -8.85 -0.31 4.50
C LEU A 71 -9.05 -1.75 4.98
N SER A 72 -7.95 -2.47 5.28
CA SER A 72 -8.02 -3.80 5.88
C SER A 72 -8.77 -3.80 7.23
N ARG A 73 -8.65 -2.73 8.03
CA ARG A 73 -9.38 -2.56 9.30
C ARG A 73 -10.88 -2.41 9.08
N LEU A 74 -11.28 -1.85 7.95
CA LEU A 74 -12.70 -1.67 7.60
C LEU A 74 -13.31 -2.89 6.90
N GLY A 75 -12.50 -3.90 6.55
CA GLY A 75 -12.98 -5.10 5.86
C GLY A 75 -13.45 -4.85 4.43
N VAL A 76 -12.97 -3.79 3.78
CA VAL A 76 -13.26 -3.50 2.37
C VAL A 76 -12.35 -4.30 1.44
N ASN A 77 -12.83 -4.58 0.24
CA ASN A 77 -12.07 -5.23 -0.82
C ASN A 77 -11.29 -4.17 -1.60
N VAL A 78 -9.98 -4.29 -1.61
CA VAL A 78 -9.09 -3.32 -2.25
C VAL A 78 -8.60 -3.86 -3.59
N LYS A 79 -8.73 -3.06 -4.65
CA LYS A 79 -8.14 -3.33 -5.96
C LYS A 79 -7.01 -2.35 -6.22
N LEU A 80 -5.78 -2.88 -6.26
CA LEU A 80 -4.59 -2.08 -6.61
C LEU A 80 -4.49 -2.01 -8.13
N LEU A 81 -4.55 -0.80 -8.67
CA LEU A 81 -4.48 -0.55 -10.11
C LEU A 81 -3.05 -0.26 -10.55
N ASN A 82 -2.69 -0.75 -11.72
CA ASN A 82 -1.40 -0.42 -12.34
C ASN A 82 -1.38 1.07 -12.69
N THR A 83 -0.37 1.80 -12.23
CA THR A 83 -0.22 3.25 -12.47
C THR A 83 0.20 3.60 -13.89
N ASP A 84 0.50 2.62 -14.74
CA ASP A 84 0.85 2.80 -16.14
C ASP A 84 -0.36 2.60 -17.09
N LEU A 85 -1.58 2.45 -16.53
CA LEU A 85 -2.81 2.35 -17.32
C LEU A 85 -3.05 3.66 -18.10
N SER A 86 -3.50 3.52 -19.37
CA SER A 86 -4.04 4.67 -20.09
C SER A 86 -5.38 5.12 -19.49
N ASN A 87 -5.78 6.36 -19.79
CA ASN A 87 -7.07 6.89 -19.33
C ASN A 87 -8.26 6.01 -19.80
N GLU A 88 -8.20 5.49 -21.01
CA GLU A 88 -9.24 4.59 -21.56
C GLU A 88 -9.32 3.28 -20.77
N GLN A 89 -8.17 2.68 -20.47
CA GLN A 89 -8.10 1.46 -19.67
C GLN A 89 -8.60 1.70 -18.24
N LEU A 90 -8.24 2.84 -17.65
CA LEU A 90 -8.72 3.22 -16.33
C LEU A 90 -10.23 3.38 -16.32
N LEU A 91 -10.81 4.13 -17.28
CA LEU A 91 -12.26 4.31 -17.41
C LEU A 91 -12.98 2.96 -17.59
N GLN A 92 -12.45 2.07 -18.42
CA GLN A 92 -13.02 0.73 -18.60
C GLN A 92 -13.04 -0.07 -17.28
N LEU A 93 -11.99 0.03 -16.46
CA LEU A 93 -11.95 -0.61 -15.16
C LEU A 93 -12.91 0.04 -14.15
N MET A 94 -13.02 1.36 -14.19
CA MET A 94 -13.88 2.14 -13.30
C MET A 94 -15.37 2.11 -13.70
N SER A 95 -15.73 1.49 -14.82
CA SER A 95 -17.14 1.19 -15.16
C SER A 95 -17.79 0.19 -14.20
N ARG A 96 -17.00 -0.53 -13.39
CA ARG A 96 -17.50 -1.38 -12.32
C ARG A 96 -17.83 -0.56 -11.08
N PRO A 97 -18.79 -1.01 -10.25
CA PRO A 97 -19.17 -0.28 -9.05
C PRO A 97 -18.05 -0.34 -7.99
N PHE A 98 -17.41 0.79 -7.77
CA PHE A 98 -16.54 1.04 -6.61
C PHE A 98 -17.24 1.98 -5.63
N ALA A 99 -17.04 1.77 -4.34
CA ALA A 99 -17.53 2.67 -3.30
C ALA A 99 -16.65 3.94 -3.19
N LEU A 100 -15.37 3.81 -3.54
CA LEU A 100 -14.42 4.91 -3.52
C LEU A 100 -13.27 4.63 -4.48
N PHE A 101 -12.81 5.67 -5.18
CA PHE A 101 -11.59 5.70 -5.95
C PHE A 101 -10.57 6.62 -5.28
N ILE A 102 -9.41 6.06 -4.89
CA ILE A 102 -8.33 6.80 -4.24
C ILE A 102 -7.14 6.85 -5.19
N TYR A 103 -6.58 8.03 -5.39
CA TYR A 103 -5.56 8.25 -6.41
C TYR A 103 -4.50 9.26 -5.99
N ASP A 104 -3.34 9.22 -6.63
CA ASP A 104 -2.33 10.28 -6.55
C ASP A 104 -2.64 11.37 -7.58
N LYS A 105 -2.64 12.65 -7.18
CA LYS A 105 -2.90 13.78 -8.08
C LYS A 105 -1.96 13.80 -9.29
N GLU A 106 -0.72 13.37 -9.12
CA GLU A 106 0.27 13.31 -10.20
C GLU A 106 -0.07 12.31 -11.33
N LEU A 107 -0.91 11.31 -11.04
CA LEU A 107 -1.27 10.26 -12.00
C LEU A 107 -2.50 10.61 -12.83
N LEU A 108 -3.35 11.48 -12.31
CA LEU A 108 -4.55 11.91 -13.00
C LEU A 108 -4.38 13.36 -13.46
N GLN A 109 -4.28 13.56 -14.76
CA GLN A 109 -4.61 14.83 -15.36
C GLN A 109 -6.14 14.97 -15.34
N VAL A 110 -6.66 15.33 -14.14
CA VAL A 110 -8.05 15.11 -13.68
C VAL A 110 -9.10 15.89 -14.47
N GLU A 111 -8.73 16.80 -15.35
CA GLU A 111 -9.70 17.68 -16.02
C GLU A 111 -10.64 16.95 -17.00
N ASN A 112 -10.39 15.66 -17.32
CA ASN A 112 -11.12 14.97 -18.39
C ASN A 112 -11.52 13.51 -18.10
N ILE A 113 -11.46 13.02 -16.85
CA ILE A 113 -11.85 11.63 -16.57
C ILE A 113 -13.15 11.61 -15.76
N ASP A 114 -14.27 11.28 -16.42
CA ASP A 114 -15.57 11.09 -15.76
C ASP A 114 -15.64 9.71 -15.11
N ILE A 115 -15.29 9.66 -13.81
CA ILE A 115 -15.42 8.46 -12.99
C ILE A 115 -16.68 8.59 -12.15
N SER A 116 -17.60 7.65 -12.30
CA SER A 116 -18.95 7.70 -11.71
C SER A 116 -19.02 7.46 -10.20
N CYS A 117 -17.91 7.05 -9.54
CA CYS A 117 -17.89 6.83 -8.09
C CYS A 117 -17.23 8.01 -7.34
N PRO A 118 -17.47 8.15 -6.01
CA PRO A 118 -16.75 9.10 -5.18
C PRO A 118 -15.23 8.97 -5.33
N GLN A 119 -14.53 10.11 -5.32
CA GLN A 119 -13.09 10.17 -5.56
C GLN A 119 -12.41 10.99 -4.47
N VAL A 120 -11.19 10.59 -4.12
CA VAL A 120 -10.33 11.36 -3.21
C VAL A 120 -8.86 11.14 -3.54
N SER A 121 -8.07 12.22 -3.46
CA SER A 121 -6.63 12.09 -3.64
C SER A 121 -5.92 11.69 -2.35
N CYS A 122 -4.77 11.04 -2.48
CA CYS A 122 -3.89 10.70 -1.37
C CYS A 122 -3.43 11.96 -0.62
N GLU A 123 -3.19 13.04 -1.33
CA GLU A 123 -2.78 14.32 -0.78
C GLU A 123 -3.87 14.91 0.13
N SER A 124 -5.14 14.92 -0.34
CA SER A 124 -6.26 15.41 0.47
C SER A 124 -6.48 14.54 1.72
N LEU A 125 -6.36 13.22 1.60
CA LEU A 125 -6.44 12.33 2.76
C LEU A 125 -5.33 12.62 3.78
N LEU A 126 -4.12 12.92 3.32
CA LEU A 126 -3.00 13.28 4.20
C LEU A 126 -3.26 14.59 4.96
N GLU A 127 -3.81 15.59 4.29
CA GLU A 127 -4.22 16.86 4.92
C GLU A 127 -5.28 16.60 5.99
N THR A 128 -6.34 15.89 5.64
CA THR A 128 -7.44 15.57 6.58
C THR A 128 -6.92 14.85 7.83
N ILE A 129 -6.08 13.83 7.70
CA ILE A 129 -5.57 13.09 8.87
C ILE A 129 -4.58 13.89 9.73
N LYS A 130 -3.91 14.91 9.16
CA LYS A 130 -3.04 15.81 9.91
C LYS A 130 -3.85 16.83 10.74
N GLU A 131 -4.94 17.33 10.18
CA GLU A 131 -5.81 18.32 10.83
C GLU A 131 -6.70 17.72 11.92
N GLN A 132 -7.06 16.46 11.78
CA GLN A 132 -7.92 15.79 12.76
C GLN A 132 -7.17 15.52 14.07
N SER A 133 -7.59 16.15 15.16
CA SER A 133 -7.24 15.76 16.51
C SER A 133 -8.14 14.62 16.97
N LEU A 134 -7.81 13.38 16.61
CA LEU A 134 -8.51 12.23 17.16
C LEU A 134 -7.98 11.94 18.56
N THR A 135 -8.88 12.00 19.54
CA THR A 135 -8.65 11.41 20.86
C THR A 135 -8.53 9.88 20.72
N ASP A 136 -7.81 9.22 21.61
CA ASP A 136 -7.53 7.75 21.55
C ASP A 136 -8.77 6.85 21.54
N ASN A 137 -9.98 7.41 21.74
CA ASN A 137 -11.25 6.69 21.86
C ASN A 137 -12.03 6.53 20.56
N VAL A 138 -11.35 6.45 19.42
CA VAL A 138 -12.02 6.17 18.13
C VAL A 138 -12.55 4.75 18.12
N VAL A 139 -13.86 4.60 18.32
CA VAL A 139 -14.54 3.31 18.24
C VAL A 139 -14.99 3.07 16.80
N LEU A 140 -14.33 2.15 16.14
CA LEU A 140 -14.80 1.59 14.86
C LEU A 140 -15.49 0.24 15.11
N PRO A 141 -16.53 -0.11 14.34
CA PRO A 141 -17.19 -1.41 14.49
C PRO A 141 -16.21 -2.57 14.42
N TYR A 142 -16.48 -3.60 15.18
CA TYR A 142 -15.74 -4.86 15.07
C TYR A 142 -16.09 -5.53 13.74
N ILE A 143 -15.06 -5.88 12.95
CA ILE A 143 -15.23 -6.51 11.65
C ILE A 143 -14.76 -7.95 11.75
N THR A 144 -15.68 -8.88 11.49
CA THR A 144 -15.46 -10.31 11.56
C THR A 144 -14.75 -10.88 10.33
N ARG A 145 -14.87 -10.21 9.18
CA ARG A 145 -14.23 -10.62 7.92
C ARG A 145 -13.32 -9.51 7.43
N GLY A 146 -12.03 -9.82 7.27
CA GLY A 146 -11.09 -8.93 6.57
C GLY A 146 -11.46 -8.84 5.09
N GLY A 147 -11.30 -7.66 4.49
CA GLY A 147 -11.38 -7.49 3.04
C GLY A 147 -10.18 -8.12 2.33
N ASN A 148 -10.36 -8.40 1.06
CA ASN A 148 -9.30 -8.92 0.21
C ASN A 148 -8.54 -7.76 -0.46
N ILE A 149 -7.22 -7.89 -0.58
CA ILE A 149 -6.41 -7.00 -1.42
C ILE A 149 -6.07 -7.79 -2.69
N SER A 150 -6.47 -7.26 -3.84
CA SER A 150 -6.23 -7.86 -5.14
C SER A 150 -5.30 -6.98 -5.97
N VAL A 151 -4.36 -7.62 -6.65
CA VAL A 151 -3.48 -6.98 -7.62
C VAL A 151 -3.94 -7.32 -9.04
N MET A 152 -3.72 -6.42 -9.99
CA MET A 152 -3.99 -6.71 -11.40
C MET A 152 -2.87 -7.58 -11.96
N THR A 153 -3.21 -8.75 -12.45
CA THR A 153 -2.27 -9.55 -13.25
C THR A 153 -2.37 -9.09 -14.70
N GLY A 154 -1.26 -8.60 -15.27
CA GLY A 154 -1.21 -8.16 -16.66
C GLY A 154 -1.51 -9.31 -17.63
N GLY A 155 -2.63 -9.23 -18.31
CA GLY A 155 -2.85 -9.95 -19.57
C GLY A 155 -2.31 -9.08 -20.70
N SER A 156 -1.31 -9.53 -21.41
CA SER A 156 -0.69 -8.85 -22.58
C SER A 156 -1.62 -8.76 -23.82
N SER A 157 -2.86 -9.16 -23.70
CA SER A 157 -3.85 -9.14 -24.77
C SER A 157 -5.10 -8.41 -24.31
N GLY A 158 -5.16 -7.09 -24.44
CA GLY A 158 -6.32 -6.17 -24.46
C GLY A 158 -7.66 -6.55 -23.80
N ASN A 159 -7.91 -7.78 -23.52
CA ASN A 159 -9.03 -8.30 -22.76
C ASN A 159 -8.54 -8.66 -21.36
N TYR A 160 -8.79 -7.79 -20.39
CA TYR A 160 -8.65 -8.12 -18.98
C TYR A 160 -9.63 -9.24 -18.62
N LYS A 161 -9.28 -10.48 -18.96
CA LYS A 161 -9.90 -11.63 -18.32
C LYS A 161 -9.49 -11.53 -16.85
N GLU A 162 -10.47 -11.25 -16.00
CA GLU A 162 -10.35 -11.68 -14.62
C GLU A 162 -9.94 -13.14 -14.65
N ALA A 163 -8.66 -13.40 -14.44
CA ALA A 163 -8.31 -14.66 -13.88
C ALA A 163 -8.98 -14.64 -12.50
N ALA A 164 -10.19 -15.18 -12.44
CA ALA A 164 -10.99 -15.39 -11.24
C ALA A 164 -10.34 -16.46 -10.35
N ARG A 165 -9.04 -16.42 -10.23
CA ARG A 165 -8.31 -16.97 -9.11
C ARG A 165 -8.33 -15.88 -8.05
N GLN A 166 -9.22 -16.06 -7.10
CA GLN A 166 -9.10 -15.46 -5.77
C GLN A 166 -7.79 -15.96 -5.13
N THR A 167 -6.67 -15.63 -5.74
CA THR A 167 -5.36 -15.80 -5.15
C THR A 167 -5.21 -14.64 -4.17
N GLY A 168 -5.87 -14.80 -3.01
CA GLY A 168 -5.58 -13.93 -1.89
C GLY A 168 -4.07 -13.93 -1.66
N ILE A 169 -3.52 -12.81 -1.22
CA ILE A 169 -2.11 -12.64 -0.83
C ILE A 169 -1.57 -13.86 -0.05
N VAL A 170 -2.41 -14.52 0.73
CA VAL A 170 -2.10 -15.74 1.51
C VAL A 170 -1.52 -16.87 0.64
N GLN A 171 -1.87 -16.98 -0.64
CA GLN A 171 -1.35 -18.05 -1.50
C GLN A 171 0.08 -17.79 -2.02
N PHE A 172 0.53 -16.53 -2.01
CA PHE A 172 1.91 -16.18 -2.34
C PHE A 172 2.85 -16.25 -1.13
N LEU A 173 2.31 -16.33 0.09
CA LEU A 173 3.10 -16.35 1.31
C LEU A 173 3.98 -17.59 1.47
N PRO A 174 3.54 -18.85 1.20
CA PRO A 174 4.38 -20.03 1.46
C PRO A 174 5.70 -20.04 0.69
N PRO A 175 5.76 -19.81 -0.66
CA PRO A 175 7.03 -19.71 -1.37
C PRO A 175 7.90 -18.56 -0.87
N PHE A 176 7.27 -17.46 -0.45
CA PHE A 176 7.96 -16.30 0.08
C PHE A 176 8.57 -16.56 1.46
N PHE A 177 7.91 -17.32 2.32
CA PHE A 177 8.44 -17.71 3.62
C PHE A 177 9.68 -18.62 3.50
N SER A 178 9.70 -19.55 2.53
CA SER A 178 10.90 -20.34 2.26
C SER A 178 12.07 -19.45 1.86
N LEU A 179 11.82 -18.50 0.94
CA LEU A 179 12.83 -17.54 0.49
C LEU A 179 13.35 -16.67 1.64
N LEU A 180 12.47 -16.18 2.50
CA LEU A 180 12.83 -15.38 3.67
C LEU A 180 13.75 -16.15 4.63
N ARG A 181 13.40 -17.40 4.90
CA ARG A 181 14.20 -18.27 5.77
C ARG A 181 15.55 -18.59 5.15
N ASP A 182 15.58 -18.98 3.88
CA ASP A 182 16.80 -19.41 3.19
C ASP A 182 17.79 -18.25 2.97
N LEU A 183 17.29 -17.02 2.84
CA LEU A 183 18.08 -15.81 2.74
C LEU A 183 18.33 -15.11 4.09
N HIS A 184 17.85 -15.68 5.20
CA HIS A 184 17.97 -15.09 6.54
C HIS A 184 17.48 -13.64 6.62
N ILE A 185 16.36 -13.34 5.93
CA ILE A 185 15.82 -11.97 5.86
C ILE A 185 15.41 -11.44 7.23
N ASP A 186 15.10 -12.31 8.18
CA ASP A 186 14.79 -11.98 9.57
C ASP A 186 15.95 -11.25 10.29
N SER A 187 17.21 -11.53 9.92
CA SER A 187 18.39 -10.89 10.52
C SER A 187 18.60 -9.43 10.10
N TYR A 188 18.01 -8.99 8.99
CA TYR A 188 18.14 -7.63 8.47
C TYR A 188 17.07 -6.70 9.04
N ARG A 189 17.39 -5.41 9.20
CA ARG A 189 16.51 -4.42 9.83
C ARG A 189 15.85 -3.46 8.88
N SER A 190 16.36 -3.32 7.68
CA SER A 190 15.90 -2.31 6.72
C SER A 190 15.69 -2.87 5.32
N VAL A 191 14.65 -2.37 4.66
CA VAL A 191 14.28 -2.77 3.29
C VAL A 191 13.96 -1.56 2.44
N LEU A 192 14.43 -1.53 1.19
CA LEU A 192 14.01 -0.57 0.17
C LEU A 192 13.00 -1.24 -0.76
N ILE A 193 11.80 -0.67 -0.87
CA ILE A 193 10.76 -1.16 -1.78
C ILE A 193 10.62 -0.20 -2.96
N GLY A 194 11.22 -0.59 -4.09
CA GLY A 194 11.07 0.07 -5.38
C GLY A 194 10.07 -0.61 -6.32
N LEU A 195 9.62 -1.82 -5.96
CA LEU A 195 8.60 -2.56 -6.69
C LEU A 195 7.21 -2.01 -6.35
N PRO A 196 6.37 -1.68 -7.35
CA PRO A 196 5.04 -1.16 -7.10
C PRO A 196 4.15 -2.11 -6.28
N PHE A 197 3.30 -1.55 -5.39
CA PHE A 197 2.38 -2.34 -4.58
C PHE A 197 1.29 -3.05 -5.39
N TYR A 198 0.98 -2.56 -6.59
CA TYR A 198 0.06 -3.26 -7.50
C TYR A 198 0.68 -4.52 -8.15
N HIS A 199 1.94 -4.82 -7.87
CA HIS A 199 2.55 -6.12 -8.14
C HIS A 199 2.62 -6.96 -6.85
N GLY A 200 2.25 -8.22 -6.95
CA GLY A 200 2.19 -9.12 -5.79
C GLY A 200 3.50 -9.19 -4.99
N PHE A 201 4.66 -9.08 -5.65
CA PHE A 201 5.97 -9.10 -4.98
C PHE A 201 6.21 -7.83 -4.15
N GLY A 202 5.91 -6.64 -4.69
CA GLY A 202 6.02 -5.38 -3.95
C GLY A 202 5.10 -5.34 -2.74
N LEU A 203 3.85 -5.76 -2.93
CA LEU A 203 2.87 -5.84 -1.85
C LEU A 203 3.26 -6.85 -0.75
N ALA A 204 3.71 -8.05 -1.14
CA ALA A 204 4.16 -9.06 -0.20
C ALA A 204 5.36 -8.56 0.62
N THR A 205 6.32 -7.89 -0.03
CA THR A 205 7.46 -7.27 0.66
C THR A 205 7.01 -6.25 1.69
N LEU A 206 6.05 -5.36 1.36
CA LEU A 206 5.50 -4.40 2.31
C LEU A 206 4.88 -5.09 3.53
N ILE A 207 3.98 -6.06 3.28
CA ILE A 207 3.26 -6.76 4.35
C ILE A 207 4.23 -7.45 5.30
N ILE A 208 5.18 -8.20 4.77
CA ILE A 208 6.15 -8.95 5.57
C ILE A 208 7.04 -8.00 6.36
N SER A 209 7.51 -6.93 5.74
CA SER A 209 8.35 -5.93 6.41
C SER A 209 7.61 -5.26 7.57
N LEU A 210 6.33 -4.94 7.41
CA LEU A 210 5.48 -4.41 8.49
C LEU A 210 5.28 -5.44 9.62
N VAL A 211 5.02 -6.70 9.28
CA VAL A 211 4.87 -7.78 10.29
C VAL A 211 6.14 -7.98 11.09
N MET A 212 7.31 -7.86 10.44
CA MET A 212 8.62 -8.07 11.05
C MET A 212 9.18 -6.82 11.74
N GLY A 213 8.46 -5.71 11.77
CA GLY A 213 8.91 -4.46 12.40
C GLY A 213 10.13 -3.83 11.72
N LYS A 214 10.29 -3.98 10.40
CA LYS A 214 11.46 -3.47 9.66
C LYS A 214 11.31 -2.00 9.30
N LYS A 215 12.44 -1.29 9.21
CA LYS A 215 12.47 0.03 8.58
C LYS A 215 12.25 -0.11 7.07
N ILE A 216 11.20 0.52 6.56
CA ILE A 216 10.78 0.42 5.17
C ILE A 216 11.05 1.76 4.48
N CYS A 217 11.99 1.75 3.52
CA CYS A 217 12.23 2.87 2.64
C CYS A 217 11.38 2.68 1.37
N LEU A 218 10.52 3.64 1.07
CA LEU A 218 9.65 3.60 -0.11
C LEU A 218 10.22 4.46 -1.22
N LEU A 219 10.17 3.94 -2.43
CA LEU A 219 10.57 4.64 -3.62
C LEU A 219 9.35 4.80 -4.54
N ARG A 220 8.93 6.05 -4.75
CA ARG A 220 7.77 6.39 -5.58
C ARG A 220 7.99 6.03 -7.06
N HIS A 221 9.18 6.34 -7.55
CA HIS A 221 9.64 6.01 -8.91
C HIS A 221 11.03 5.39 -8.85
N PHE A 222 11.23 4.33 -9.63
CA PHE A 222 12.57 3.76 -9.74
C PHE A 222 13.50 4.75 -10.48
N ASN A 223 14.51 5.20 -9.74
CA ASN A 223 15.61 6.03 -10.25
C ASN A 223 16.89 5.55 -9.59
N ALA A 224 17.90 5.18 -10.40
CA ALA A 224 19.14 4.57 -9.93
C ALA A 224 19.90 5.47 -8.92
N GLU A 225 20.01 6.77 -9.20
CA GLU A 225 20.69 7.72 -8.32
C GLU A 225 19.98 7.84 -6.97
N LYS A 226 18.64 7.96 -6.98
CA LYS A 226 17.84 7.98 -5.74
C LYS A 226 17.98 6.69 -4.95
N VAL A 227 17.99 5.53 -5.62
CA VAL A 227 18.20 4.22 -4.99
C VAL A 227 19.54 4.22 -4.26
N LEU A 228 20.62 4.53 -4.96
CA LEU A 228 21.98 4.53 -4.38
C LEU A 228 22.08 5.51 -3.21
N LYS A 229 21.49 6.69 -3.33
CA LYS A 229 21.44 7.68 -2.25
C LYS A 229 20.69 7.13 -1.03
N ILE A 230 19.50 6.55 -1.20
CA ILE A 230 18.72 5.98 -0.10
C ILE A 230 19.47 4.81 0.54
N VAL A 231 20.05 3.92 -0.26
CA VAL A 231 20.84 2.78 0.24
C VAL A 231 21.97 3.27 1.16
N ALA A 232 22.70 4.30 0.73
CA ALA A 232 23.81 4.85 1.50
C ALA A 232 23.33 5.60 2.74
N THR A 233 22.33 6.50 2.62
CA THR A 233 21.89 7.36 3.72
C THR A 233 21.08 6.60 4.77
N GLU A 234 20.24 5.67 4.34
CA GLU A 234 19.38 4.88 5.23
C GLU A 234 20.01 3.55 5.64
N ARG A 235 21.21 3.22 5.13
CA ARG A 235 21.89 1.95 5.39
C ARG A 235 20.96 0.78 5.12
N VAL A 236 20.38 0.76 3.90
CA VAL A 236 19.45 -0.29 3.49
C VAL A 236 20.20 -1.62 3.36
N GLU A 237 19.65 -2.66 3.95
CA GLU A 237 20.25 -4.00 3.99
C GLU A 237 19.63 -4.96 2.98
N VAL A 238 18.34 -4.76 2.65
CA VAL A 238 17.61 -5.62 1.70
C VAL A 238 16.90 -4.77 0.66
N MET A 239 17.04 -5.15 -0.60
CA MET A 239 16.34 -4.49 -1.70
C MET A 239 15.82 -5.54 -2.70
N PRO A 240 14.55 -5.96 -2.61
CA PRO A 240 13.94 -6.82 -3.62
C PRO A 240 13.85 -6.11 -4.96
N MET A 241 14.35 -6.75 -6.02
CA MET A 241 14.40 -6.19 -7.37
C MET A 241 14.03 -7.23 -8.41
N VAL A 242 13.57 -6.77 -9.56
CA VAL A 242 13.49 -7.56 -10.78
C VAL A 242 14.75 -7.32 -11.65
N PRO A 243 15.14 -8.25 -12.53
CA PRO A 243 16.35 -8.10 -13.35
C PRO A 243 16.43 -6.77 -14.11
N ALA A 244 15.30 -6.27 -14.63
CA ALA A 244 15.24 -4.99 -15.32
C ALA A 244 15.60 -3.79 -14.43
N MET A 245 15.31 -3.84 -13.13
CA MET A 245 15.72 -2.81 -12.18
C MET A 245 17.22 -2.89 -11.90
N LEU A 246 17.74 -4.10 -11.73
CA LEU A 246 19.17 -4.30 -11.51
C LEU A 246 19.99 -3.78 -12.70
N ALA A 247 19.54 -4.06 -13.93
CA ALA A 247 20.21 -3.57 -15.14
C ALA A 247 20.26 -2.03 -15.27
N ARG A 248 19.38 -1.31 -14.57
CA ARG A 248 19.38 0.17 -14.54
C ARG A 248 20.28 0.76 -13.45
N LEU A 249 20.81 -0.07 -12.56
CA LEU A 249 21.74 0.36 -11.52
C LEU A 249 23.20 0.32 -11.99
N TRP A 250 23.47 -0.37 -13.10
CA TRP A 250 24.77 -0.43 -13.78
C TRP A 250 24.84 0.63 -14.89
#